data_71ae6a8106b1a6dac8110bebf759c2e2
#
_entry.id   71ae6a8106b1a6dac8110bebf759c2e2
#
_cell.length_a   1.000
_cell.length_b   1.000
_cell.length_c   1.000
_cell.angle_alpha   90.00
_cell.angle_beta   90.00
_cell.angle_gamma   90.00
#
_symmetry.space_group_name_H-M   'P 1'
#
loop_
_entity.id
_entity.type
_entity.pdbx_description
1 polymer ?
#
loop_
_entity_poly.entity_id
_entity_poly.type
_entity_poly.pdbx_seq_one_letter_code
_entity_poly.pdbx_strand_id
1 'polypeptide(L)'
;LAPDDAILASNSSGFPLAALAAATDRPENVIIWHWASPPVVMKFAEIVVTEETDPSVVERVTALASACGKNPVVVNDHPMAWGYVANRVYAAMIKEASQVVSEGVASQEDVNRLMVDCFGWPVGPFAMIKGAQTGWKD
;
A
#
# COMPACT_ATOMS: atom_id res chain seq x y z
N LEU A 1 -11.87 -3.12 26.20
CA LEU A 1 -13.15 -3.42 25.51
C LEU A 1 -13.02 -4.58 24.51
N ALA A 2 -11.86 -4.79 23.91
CA ALA A 2 -11.58 -5.99 23.11
C ALA A 2 -11.00 -7.10 24.00
N PRO A 3 -11.26 -8.40 23.70
CA PRO A 3 -10.61 -9.51 24.38
C PRO A 3 -9.09 -9.39 24.37
N ASP A 4 -8.43 -9.99 25.37
CA ASP A 4 -6.96 -9.88 25.52
C ASP A 4 -6.19 -10.54 24.36
N ASP A 5 -6.79 -11.52 23.69
CA ASP A 5 -6.26 -12.22 22.53
C ASP A 5 -6.67 -11.61 21.18
N ALA A 6 -7.36 -10.46 21.20
CA ALA A 6 -7.79 -9.81 19.98
C ALA A 6 -6.60 -9.24 19.20
N ILE A 7 -6.58 -9.49 17.88
CA ILE A 7 -5.68 -8.84 16.95
C ILE A 7 -6.24 -7.46 16.59
N LEU A 8 -5.40 -6.45 16.70
CA LEU A 8 -5.72 -5.07 16.37
C LEU A 8 -5.15 -4.75 14.98
N ALA A 9 -5.97 -4.94 13.94
CA ALA A 9 -5.56 -4.73 12.55
C ALA A 9 -6.02 -3.35 12.06
N SER A 10 -5.08 -2.52 11.61
CA SER A 10 -5.34 -1.22 11.00
C SER A 10 -5.25 -1.27 9.48
N ASN A 11 -6.07 -0.50 8.77
CA ASN A 11 -5.91 -0.26 7.33
C ASN A 11 -5.15 1.05 7.04
N SER A 12 -4.28 1.46 7.94
CA SER A 12 -3.42 2.63 7.69
C SER A 12 -2.66 2.49 6.38
N SER A 13 -2.58 3.59 5.61
CA SER A 13 -1.90 3.61 4.30
C SER A 13 -0.45 4.07 4.38
N GLY A 14 0.04 4.43 5.57
CA GLY A 14 1.41 4.94 5.70
C GLY A 14 1.79 5.44 7.09
N PHE A 15 0.86 5.41 8.04
CA PHE A 15 1.19 5.73 9.42
C PHE A 15 2.01 4.59 10.03
N PRO A 16 3.14 4.86 10.72
CA PRO A 16 4.02 3.82 11.23
C PRO A 16 3.31 2.86 12.17
N LEU A 17 3.50 1.55 11.97
CA LEU A 17 2.94 0.52 12.83
C LEU A 17 3.43 0.67 14.27
N ALA A 18 4.71 0.97 14.46
CA ALA A 18 5.29 1.18 15.79
C ALA A 18 4.56 2.25 16.59
N ALA A 19 4.08 3.33 15.94
CA ALA A 19 3.32 4.38 16.60
C ALA A 19 1.90 3.93 16.99
N LEU A 20 1.28 3.04 16.20
CA LEU A 20 0.00 2.43 16.55
C LEU A 20 0.17 1.42 17.69
N ALA A 21 1.22 0.62 17.64
CA ALA A 21 1.52 -0.38 18.66
C ALA A 21 1.82 0.27 20.03
N ALA A 22 2.51 1.42 20.03
CA ALA A 22 2.77 2.17 21.25
C ALA A 22 1.53 2.74 21.95
N ALA A 23 0.37 2.76 21.29
CA ALA A 23 -0.89 3.22 21.86
C ALA A 23 -1.66 2.13 22.63
N THR A 24 -1.13 0.92 22.74
CA THR A 24 -1.73 -0.22 23.45
C THR A 24 -0.72 -0.90 24.36
N ASP A 25 -1.21 -1.64 25.32
CA ASP A 25 -0.43 -2.52 26.21
C ASP A 25 -0.13 -3.90 25.61
N ARG A 26 -0.54 -4.12 24.35
CA ARG A 26 -0.37 -5.37 23.59
C ARG A 26 0.21 -5.09 22.20
N PRO A 27 1.42 -4.49 22.12
CA PRO A 27 2.03 -4.11 20.83
C PRO A 27 2.24 -5.31 19.89
N GLU A 28 2.47 -6.50 20.45
CA GLU A 28 2.64 -7.75 19.70
C GLU A 28 1.39 -8.20 18.94
N ASN A 29 0.21 -7.74 19.36
CA ASN A 29 -1.07 -8.03 18.72
C ASN A 29 -1.51 -6.96 17.71
N VAL A 30 -0.68 -5.92 17.47
CA VAL A 30 -0.98 -4.86 16.53
C VAL A 30 -0.32 -5.13 15.18
N ILE A 31 -1.09 -5.01 14.11
CA ILE A 31 -0.63 -5.26 12.75
C ILE A 31 -1.31 -4.29 11.77
N ILE A 32 -0.68 -4.01 10.64
CA ILE A 32 -1.38 -3.31 9.57
C ILE A 32 -1.75 -4.33 8.47
N TRP A 33 -3.00 -4.33 8.10
CA TRP A 33 -3.50 -4.99 6.91
C TRP A 33 -3.98 -3.93 5.94
N HIS A 34 -3.03 -3.43 5.14
CA HIS A 34 -3.27 -2.38 4.16
C HIS A 34 -3.80 -2.99 2.85
N TRP A 35 -4.97 -2.53 2.43
CA TRP A 35 -5.61 -2.93 1.19
C TRP A 35 -6.12 -1.69 0.44
N ALA A 36 -6.20 -1.79 -0.89
CA ALA A 36 -6.58 -0.68 -1.77
C ALA A 36 -8.09 -0.66 -2.06
N SER A 37 -8.60 0.53 -2.36
CA SER A 37 -9.98 0.73 -2.82
C SER A 37 -10.08 0.51 -4.35
N PRO A 38 -11.15 -0.13 -4.87
CA PRO A 38 -12.24 -0.77 -4.16
C PRO A 38 -11.82 -2.14 -3.58
N PRO A 39 -12.04 -2.40 -2.29
CA PRO A 39 -11.50 -3.61 -1.63
C PRO A 39 -12.09 -4.91 -2.18
N VAL A 40 -13.29 -4.88 -2.74
CA VAL A 40 -13.95 -6.05 -3.33
C VAL A 40 -13.34 -6.46 -4.68
N VAL A 41 -12.60 -5.57 -5.33
CA VAL A 41 -11.97 -5.80 -6.65
C VAL A 41 -10.47 -6.02 -6.52
N MET A 42 -9.80 -5.16 -5.74
CA MET A 42 -8.36 -5.16 -5.63
C MET A 42 -7.86 -6.33 -4.79
N LYS A 43 -6.95 -7.13 -5.36
CA LYS A 43 -6.33 -8.27 -4.65
C LYS A 43 -5.16 -7.88 -3.75
N PHE A 44 -4.75 -6.62 -3.80
CA PHE A 44 -3.64 -6.06 -3.05
C PHE A 44 -3.87 -6.18 -1.54
N ALA A 45 -2.84 -6.63 -0.81
CA ALA A 45 -2.78 -6.62 0.64
C ALA A 45 -1.32 -6.59 1.12
N GLU A 46 -0.90 -5.50 1.75
CA GLU A 46 0.34 -5.46 2.52
C GLU A 46 0.04 -5.79 3.98
N ILE A 47 0.74 -6.78 4.50
CA ILE A 47 0.71 -7.14 5.91
C ILE A 47 1.97 -6.55 6.54
N VAL A 48 1.82 -5.40 7.20
CA VAL A 48 2.95 -4.65 7.74
C VAL A 48 3.22 -5.09 9.16
N VAL A 49 4.48 -5.40 9.44
CA VAL A 49 4.94 -5.94 10.72
C VAL A 49 6.12 -5.15 11.27
N THR A 50 6.36 -5.27 12.58
CA THR A 50 7.60 -4.87 13.25
C THR A 50 8.27 -6.09 13.87
N GLU A 51 9.43 -5.91 14.48
CA GLU A 51 10.12 -6.97 15.24
C GLU A 51 9.31 -7.44 16.47
N GLU A 52 8.40 -6.58 16.98
CA GLU A 52 7.55 -6.89 18.14
C GLU A 52 6.28 -7.65 17.75
N THR A 53 5.90 -7.66 16.47
CA THR A 53 4.66 -8.32 16.03
C THR A 53 4.78 -9.84 16.21
N ASP A 54 3.84 -10.45 16.95
CA ASP A 54 3.83 -11.89 17.18
C ASP A 54 3.68 -12.68 15.86
N PRO A 55 4.53 -13.68 15.60
CA PRO A 55 4.46 -14.47 14.37
C PRO A 55 3.10 -15.15 14.15
N SER A 56 2.40 -15.55 15.21
CA SER A 56 1.07 -16.14 15.10
C SER A 56 0.00 -15.14 14.64
N VAL A 57 0.16 -13.86 14.99
CA VAL A 57 -0.68 -12.75 14.49
C VAL A 57 -0.47 -12.58 13.00
N VAL A 58 0.81 -12.59 12.56
CA VAL A 58 1.15 -12.48 11.13
C VAL A 58 0.54 -13.63 10.33
N GLU A 59 0.69 -14.87 10.81
CA GLU A 59 0.13 -16.06 10.18
C GLU A 59 -1.39 -15.98 10.06
N ARG A 60 -2.10 -15.65 11.16
CA ARG A 60 -3.56 -15.56 11.19
C ARG A 60 -4.10 -14.49 10.24
N VAL A 61 -3.49 -13.29 10.22
CA VAL A 61 -3.94 -12.19 9.34
C VAL A 61 -3.63 -12.50 7.88
N THR A 62 -2.48 -13.09 7.58
CA THR A 62 -2.12 -13.53 6.22
C THR A 62 -3.08 -14.60 5.71
N ALA A 63 -3.41 -15.60 6.54
CA ALA A 63 -4.38 -16.63 6.19
C ALA A 63 -5.78 -16.04 5.96
N LEU A 64 -6.22 -15.12 6.81
CA LEU A 64 -7.51 -14.43 6.65
C LEU A 64 -7.54 -13.60 5.36
N ALA A 65 -6.49 -12.85 5.06
CA ALA A 65 -6.38 -12.07 3.83
C ALA A 65 -6.49 -12.97 2.59
N SER A 66 -5.79 -14.12 2.61
CA SER A 66 -5.87 -15.12 1.53
C SER A 66 -7.28 -15.69 1.39
N ALA A 67 -7.94 -16.02 2.49
CA ALA A 67 -9.31 -16.51 2.52
C ALA A 67 -10.32 -15.48 1.97
N CYS A 68 -10.01 -14.18 2.12
CA CYS A 68 -10.77 -13.07 1.52
C CYS A 68 -10.43 -12.84 0.03
N GLY A 69 -9.66 -13.71 -0.61
CA GLY A 69 -9.27 -13.60 -2.02
C GLY A 69 -8.20 -12.56 -2.31
N LYS A 70 -7.44 -12.12 -1.28
CA LYS A 70 -6.31 -11.22 -1.42
C LYS A 70 -5.01 -11.97 -1.71
N ASN A 71 -4.03 -11.25 -2.23
CA ASN A 71 -2.65 -11.70 -2.40
C ASN A 71 -1.78 -11.01 -1.33
N PRO A 72 -1.72 -11.53 -0.10
CA PRO A 72 -0.99 -10.88 0.98
C PRO A 72 0.53 -10.96 0.76
N VAL A 73 1.19 -9.84 1.06
CA VAL A 73 2.65 -9.75 1.11
C VAL A 73 3.04 -9.17 2.45
N VAL A 74 3.85 -9.90 3.20
CA VAL A 74 4.39 -9.43 4.49
C VAL A 74 5.54 -8.46 4.21
N VAL A 75 5.48 -7.29 4.83
CA VAL A 75 6.47 -6.22 4.67
C VAL A 75 6.84 -5.63 6.04
N ASN A 76 8.08 -5.22 6.20
CA ASN A 76 8.54 -4.57 7.43
C ASN A 76 8.15 -3.10 7.44
N ASP A 77 7.72 -2.60 8.61
CA ASP A 77 7.51 -1.18 8.85
C ASP A 77 8.84 -0.41 8.77
N HIS A 78 8.74 0.83 8.31
CA HIS A 78 9.86 1.77 8.35
C HIS A 78 9.39 3.06 9.02
N PRO A 79 9.73 3.29 10.30
CA PRO A 79 9.10 4.32 11.12
C PRO A 79 9.36 5.76 10.63
N MET A 80 10.38 5.96 9.79
CA MET A 80 10.75 7.28 9.25
C MET A 80 10.23 7.53 7.82
N ALA A 81 9.45 6.62 7.25
CA ALA A 81 8.94 6.77 5.90
C ALA A 81 7.41 6.62 5.86
N TRP A 82 6.74 7.59 5.27
CA TRP A 82 5.31 7.50 5.01
C TRP A 82 5.04 6.54 3.85
N GLY A 83 4.03 5.69 3.99
CA GLY A 83 3.70 4.63 3.03
C GLY A 83 4.58 3.39 3.24
N TYR A 84 4.09 2.25 2.78
CA TYR A 84 4.83 0.99 2.89
C TYR A 84 5.58 0.72 1.57
N VAL A 85 5.24 -0.28 0.80
CA VAL A 85 5.91 -0.56 -0.47
C VAL A 85 5.18 0.11 -1.63
N ALA A 86 3.90 -0.21 -1.82
CA ALA A 86 3.15 0.23 -3.00
C ALA A 86 3.05 1.75 -3.09
N ASN A 87 2.66 2.42 -2.01
CA ASN A 87 2.52 3.87 -1.99
C ASN A 87 3.87 4.60 -2.17
N ARG A 88 4.96 4.06 -1.63
CA ARG A 88 6.30 4.65 -1.79
C ARG A 88 6.79 4.56 -3.24
N VAL A 89 6.65 3.37 -3.85
CA VAL A 89 7.05 3.17 -5.25
C VAL A 89 6.19 4.02 -6.18
N TYR A 90 4.87 4.02 -5.96
CA TYR A 90 3.93 4.84 -6.73
C TYR A 90 4.25 6.33 -6.62
N ALA A 91 4.47 6.85 -5.41
CA ALA A 91 4.81 8.26 -5.21
C ALA A 91 6.13 8.66 -5.87
N ALA A 92 7.15 7.79 -5.81
CA ALA A 92 8.43 8.02 -6.48
C ALA A 92 8.27 8.07 -8.01
N MET A 93 7.50 7.14 -8.57
CA MET A 93 7.19 7.12 -10.00
C MET A 93 6.46 8.41 -10.45
N ILE A 94 5.42 8.82 -9.71
CA ILE A 94 4.66 10.02 -10.04
C ILE A 94 5.52 11.29 -9.92
N LYS A 95 6.36 11.36 -8.88
CA LYS A 95 7.29 12.47 -8.71
C LYS A 95 8.23 12.59 -9.90
N GLU A 96 8.86 11.50 -10.32
CA GLU A 96 9.78 11.49 -11.45
C GLU A 96 9.08 11.81 -12.77
N ALA A 97 7.92 11.19 -13.04
CA ALA A 97 7.13 11.50 -14.22
C ALA A 97 6.75 13.00 -14.29
N SER A 98 6.38 13.59 -13.15
CA SER A 98 6.06 15.02 -13.07
C SER A 98 7.29 15.90 -13.30
N GLN A 99 8.46 15.47 -12.83
CA GLN A 99 9.72 16.18 -13.05
C GLN A 99 10.10 16.22 -14.53
N VAL A 100 10.04 15.07 -15.22
CA VAL A 100 10.28 14.97 -16.67
C VAL A 100 9.41 15.99 -17.46
N VAL A 101 8.14 16.13 -17.09
CA VAL A 101 7.23 17.10 -17.72
C VAL A 101 7.63 18.53 -17.34
N SER A 102 7.95 18.81 -16.09
CA SER A 102 8.32 20.15 -15.63
C SER A 102 9.63 20.66 -16.22
N GLU A 103 10.54 19.76 -16.55
CA GLU A 103 11.80 20.05 -17.25
C GLU A 103 11.62 20.24 -18.76
N GLY A 104 10.40 20.05 -19.28
CA GLY A 104 10.10 20.21 -20.71
C GLY A 104 10.65 19.08 -21.59
N VAL A 105 11.02 17.94 -21.00
CA VAL A 105 11.56 16.78 -21.72
C VAL A 105 10.48 16.11 -22.56
N ALA A 106 9.28 15.94 -22.01
CA ALA A 106 8.13 15.34 -22.68
C ALA A 106 6.80 15.89 -22.15
N SER A 107 5.72 15.73 -22.91
CA SER A 107 4.37 16.01 -22.43
C SER A 107 3.86 14.87 -21.52
N GLN A 108 2.80 15.13 -20.73
CA GLN A 108 2.14 14.09 -19.94
C GLN A 108 1.64 12.92 -20.81
N GLU A 109 1.13 13.24 -21.99
CA GLU A 109 0.65 12.27 -22.96
C GLU A 109 1.79 11.37 -23.48
N ASP A 110 2.92 11.99 -23.83
CA ASP A 110 4.09 11.25 -24.31
C ASP A 110 4.70 10.37 -23.21
N VAL A 111 4.79 10.88 -21.99
CA VAL A 111 5.22 10.06 -20.83
C VAL A 111 4.30 8.84 -20.66
N ASN A 112 2.98 9.03 -20.68
CA ASN A 112 2.04 7.92 -20.60
C ASN A 112 2.28 6.89 -21.71
N ARG A 113 2.38 7.35 -22.95
CA ARG A 113 2.58 6.48 -24.11
C ARG A 113 3.90 5.71 -24.04
N LEU A 114 4.99 6.40 -23.70
CA LEU A 114 6.32 5.75 -23.60
C LEU A 114 6.36 4.68 -22.52
N MET A 115 5.72 4.91 -21.38
CA MET A 115 5.68 3.93 -20.29
C MET A 115 4.83 2.70 -20.66
N VAL A 116 3.73 2.89 -21.38
CA VAL A 116 2.92 1.79 -21.93
C VAL A 116 3.71 1.01 -22.97
N ASP A 117 4.30 1.67 -23.94
CA ASP A 117 4.99 1.03 -25.06
C ASP A 117 6.29 0.33 -24.64
N CYS A 118 7.03 0.92 -23.70
CA CYS A 118 8.32 0.39 -23.25
C CYS A 118 8.15 -0.78 -22.26
N PHE A 119 7.21 -0.68 -21.32
CA PHE A 119 7.10 -1.62 -20.20
C PHE A 119 5.84 -2.49 -20.23
N GLY A 120 4.97 -2.29 -21.24
CA GLY A 120 3.71 -3.05 -21.36
C GLY A 120 2.71 -2.73 -20.23
N TRP A 121 2.78 -1.55 -19.67
CA TRP A 121 1.84 -1.15 -18.62
C TRP A 121 0.43 -0.97 -19.18
N PRO A 122 -0.62 -1.31 -18.41
CA PRO A 122 -2.00 -1.13 -18.87
C PRO A 122 -2.38 0.34 -19.08
N VAL A 123 -1.76 1.25 -18.31
CA VAL A 123 -1.92 2.71 -18.39
C VAL A 123 -0.64 3.40 -17.94
N GLY A 124 -0.42 4.63 -18.38
CA GLY A 124 0.74 5.43 -17.96
C GLY A 124 0.53 6.16 -16.64
N PRO A 125 1.59 6.78 -16.09
CA PRO A 125 1.61 7.41 -14.75
C PRO A 125 0.49 8.44 -14.53
N PHE A 126 0.28 9.35 -15.46
CA PHE A 126 -0.74 10.40 -15.32
C PHE A 126 -2.17 9.86 -15.49
N ALA A 127 -2.35 8.82 -16.30
CA ALA A 127 -3.63 8.12 -16.41
C ALA A 127 -3.96 7.36 -15.12
N MET A 128 -2.95 6.80 -14.42
CA MET A 128 -3.13 6.19 -13.09
C MET A 128 -3.63 7.22 -12.06
N ILE A 129 -3.06 8.44 -12.04
CA ILE A 129 -3.53 9.51 -11.14
C ILE A 129 -5.00 9.84 -11.41
N LYS A 130 -5.36 10.02 -12.68
CA LYS A 130 -6.74 10.31 -13.07
C LYS A 130 -7.69 9.18 -12.67
N GLY A 131 -7.34 7.95 -12.95
CA GLY A 131 -8.12 6.77 -12.56
C GLY A 131 -8.33 6.68 -11.04
N ALA A 132 -7.28 6.91 -10.25
CA ALA A 132 -7.37 6.92 -8.79
C ALA A 132 -8.31 8.02 -8.27
N GLN A 133 -8.31 9.21 -8.88
CA GLN A 133 -9.19 10.33 -8.52
C GLN A 133 -10.65 10.12 -8.92
N THR A 134 -10.89 9.47 -10.05
CA THR A 134 -12.25 9.25 -10.59
C THR A 134 -12.85 7.91 -10.17
N GLY A 135 -12.10 7.06 -9.43
CA GLY A 135 -12.53 5.71 -9.06
C GLY A 135 -12.63 4.76 -10.25
N TRP A 136 -11.84 5.02 -11.31
CA TRP A 136 -11.83 4.23 -12.55
C TRP A 136 -13.21 4.15 -13.22
N LYS A 137 -14.03 5.18 -13.05
CA LYS A 137 -15.27 5.36 -13.83
C LYS A 137 -14.89 5.87 -15.20
N ASP A 138 -15.42 5.21 -16.23
CA ASP A 138 -15.30 5.59 -17.64
C ASP A 138 -15.89 6.98 -17.91
#